data_53762182a2e9e2099cddafc22768baaf
#
_entry.id   53762182a2e9e2099cddafc22768baaf
#
_cell.length_a   1.000
_cell.length_b   1.000
_cell.length_c   1.000
_cell.angle_alpha   90.00
_cell.angle_beta   90.00
_cell.angle_gamma   90.00
#
_symmetry.space_group_name_H-M   'P 1'
#
loop_
_entity.id
_entity.type
_entity.pdbx_description
1 polymer ?
#
loop_
_entity_poly.entity_id
_entity_poly.type
_entity_poly.pdbx_seq_one_letter_code
_entity_poly.pdbx_strand_id
1 'polypeptide(L)'
;MTLPVLTAVADAAWESALVAALERNPLGVTVVRRCVDVADLLATASTGTARAVLLSADLRRFDLDARSRLAATGVAVVGLVPPGDEAAGQRLHQLGVAVVLPADTAPEALCAAVLKA
;
A
#
# COMPACT_ATOMS: atom_id res chain seq x y z
N MET A 1 14.71 -11.88 8.30
CA MET A 1 14.47 -11.31 6.96
C MET A 1 13.11 -10.64 6.91
N THR A 2 13.00 -9.45 6.38
CA THR A 2 11.73 -8.72 6.32
C THR A 2 11.30 -8.54 4.86
N LEU A 3 9.97 -8.46 4.66
CA LEU A 3 9.40 -8.20 3.34
C LEU A 3 9.51 -6.70 3.05
N PRO A 4 10.20 -6.30 1.96
CA PRO A 4 10.30 -4.88 1.60
C PRO A 4 9.00 -4.40 0.96
N VAL A 5 8.46 -3.28 1.46
CA VAL A 5 7.21 -2.71 0.98
C VAL A 5 7.36 -1.24 0.66
N LEU A 6 6.46 -0.74 -0.19
CA LEU A 6 6.31 0.69 -0.47
C LEU A 6 5.02 1.18 0.17
N THR A 7 5.00 2.44 0.58
CA THR A 7 3.74 3.12 0.88
C THR A 7 3.50 4.17 -0.19
N ALA A 8 2.24 4.39 -0.55
CA ALA A 8 1.86 5.36 -1.58
C ALA A 8 0.66 6.15 -1.10
N VAL A 9 0.92 7.33 -0.56
CA VAL A 9 -0.10 8.22 0.01
C VAL A 9 0.25 9.67 -0.26
N ALA A 10 -0.76 10.52 -0.33
CA ALA A 10 -0.57 11.95 -0.43
C ALA A 10 -0.37 12.56 0.97
N ASP A 11 -1.17 12.17 1.95
CA ASP A 11 -1.10 12.64 3.33
C ASP A 11 -2.01 11.73 4.17
N ALA A 12 -1.42 10.87 4.98
CA ALA A 12 -2.22 9.95 5.77
C ALA A 12 -1.58 9.62 7.10
N ALA A 13 -2.36 9.72 8.14
CA ALA A 13 -1.92 9.41 9.50
C ALA A 13 -1.52 7.95 9.66
N TRP A 14 -2.15 7.02 8.91
CA TRP A 14 -1.83 5.60 9.02
C TRP A 14 -0.39 5.29 8.63
N GLU A 15 0.16 6.03 7.67
CA GLU A 15 1.54 5.80 7.23
C GLU A 15 2.53 6.10 8.35
N SER A 16 2.37 7.25 9.00
CA SER A 16 3.24 7.63 10.13
C SER A 16 3.10 6.66 11.29
N ALA A 17 1.87 6.22 11.59
CA ALA A 17 1.62 5.25 12.64
C ALA A 17 2.27 3.90 12.33
N LEU A 18 2.19 3.45 11.08
CA LEU A 18 2.82 2.21 10.65
C LEU A 18 4.34 2.29 10.76
N VAL A 19 4.95 3.36 10.27
CA VAL A 19 6.40 3.53 10.32
C VAL A 19 6.88 3.54 11.78
N ALA A 20 6.19 4.27 12.66
CA ALA A 20 6.55 4.31 14.08
C ALA A 20 6.42 2.94 14.74
N ALA A 21 5.36 2.17 14.40
CA ALA A 21 5.18 0.82 14.94
C ALA A 21 6.29 -0.12 14.49
N LEU A 22 6.72 -0.03 13.23
CA LEU A 22 7.80 -0.87 12.69
C LEU A 22 9.16 -0.52 13.27
N GLU A 23 9.38 0.72 13.68
CA GLU A 23 10.60 1.11 14.39
C GLU A 23 10.70 0.43 15.76
N ARG A 24 9.56 0.23 16.42
CA ARG A 24 9.51 -0.45 17.72
C ARG A 24 9.53 -1.97 17.59
N ASN A 25 8.91 -2.50 16.53
CA ASN A 25 8.81 -3.94 16.29
C ASN A 25 8.62 -4.19 14.80
N PRO A 26 9.59 -4.82 14.11
CA PRO A 26 9.57 -4.93 12.65
C PRO A 26 8.39 -5.70 12.04
N LEU A 27 7.73 -6.60 12.77
CA LEU A 27 6.54 -7.33 12.31
C LEU A 27 6.72 -8.06 10.95
N GLY A 28 7.95 -8.32 10.54
CA GLY A 28 8.25 -9.01 9.28
C GLY A 28 8.16 -8.13 8.03
N VAL A 29 8.04 -6.81 8.17
CA VAL A 29 7.86 -5.86 7.07
C VAL A 29 8.81 -4.68 7.24
N THR A 30 9.39 -4.22 6.14
CA THR A 30 10.24 -3.01 6.11
C THR A 30 9.73 -2.06 5.05
N VAL A 31 9.43 -0.82 5.43
CA VAL A 31 9.07 0.23 4.47
C VAL A 31 10.35 0.79 3.87
N VAL A 32 10.60 0.47 2.60
CA VAL A 32 11.86 0.87 1.94
C VAL A 32 11.74 2.22 1.25
N ARG A 33 10.52 2.67 0.93
CA ARG A 33 10.30 4.00 0.38
C ARG A 33 8.85 4.43 0.62
N ARG A 34 8.69 5.73 0.91
CA ARG A 34 7.39 6.37 1.07
C ARG A 34 7.13 7.19 -0.20
N CYS A 35 6.28 6.67 -1.09
CA CYS A 35 5.95 7.32 -2.35
C CYS A 35 4.80 8.31 -2.15
N VAL A 36 4.87 9.46 -2.79
CA VAL A 36 3.88 10.53 -2.62
C VAL A 36 2.95 10.68 -3.82
N ASP A 37 3.29 10.07 -4.96
CA ASP A 37 2.44 10.09 -6.14
C ASP A 37 2.61 8.81 -6.97
N VAL A 38 1.78 8.65 -7.99
CA VAL A 38 1.76 7.46 -8.84
C VAL A 38 3.07 7.34 -9.64
N ALA A 39 3.62 8.45 -10.13
CA ALA A 39 4.85 8.41 -10.91
C ALA A 39 6.01 7.88 -10.07
N ASP A 40 6.15 8.36 -8.82
CA ASP A 40 7.17 7.88 -7.89
C ASP A 40 6.95 6.41 -7.56
N LEU A 41 5.70 6.02 -7.31
CA LEU A 41 5.34 4.63 -7.02
C LEU A 41 5.74 3.70 -8.16
N LEU A 42 5.38 4.03 -9.39
CA LEU A 42 5.67 3.18 -10.55
C LEU A 42 7.17 3.09 -10.82
N ALA A 43 7.88 4.20 -10.71
CA ALA A 43 9.32 4.23 -10.90
C ALA A 43 10.03 3.35 -9.86
N THR A 44 9.63 3.47 -8.59
CA THR A 44 10.25 2.69 -7.51
C THR A 44 9.90 1.22 -7.60
N ALA A 45 8.64 0.88 -7.91
CA ALA A 45 8.22 -0.51 -8.06
C ALA A 45 8.96 -1.20 -9.20
N SER A 46 9.27 -0.47 -10.26
CA SER A 46 9.99 -1.00 -11.43
C SER A 46 11.42 -1.41 -11.12
N THR A 47 12.01 -0.93 -10.02
CA THR A 47 13.38 -1.31 -9.64
C THR A 47 13.46 -2.73 -9.08
N GLY A 48 12.33 -3.35 -8.75
CA GLY A 48 12.30 -4.71 -8.20
C GLY A 48 12.72 -4.81 -6.74
N THR A 49 12.87 -3.69 -6.03
CA THR A 49 13.33 -3.68 -4.64
C THR A 49 12.22 -3.94 -3.63
N ALA A 50 10.95 -3.87 -4.05
CA ALA A 50 9.81 -4.09 -3.16
C ALA A 50 8.98 -5.26 -3.61
N ARG A 51 8.28 -5.90 -2.65
CA ARG A 51 7.40 -7.03 -2.90
C ARG A 51 5.93 -6.67 -2.79
N ALA A 52 5.61 -5.60 -2.09
CA ALA A 52 4.23 -5.19 -1.86
C ALA A 52 4.12 -3.67 -1.73
N VAL A 53 2.92 -3.17 -1.92
CA VAL A 53 2.59 -1.75 -1.79
C VAL A 53 1.36 -1.61 -0.90
N LEU A 54 1.45 -0.70 0.08
CA LEU A 54 0.30 -0.21 0.83
C LEU A 54 -0.13 1.11 0.20
N LEU A 55 -1.33 1.15 -0.36
CA LEU A 55 -1.80 2.22 -1.22
C LEU A 55 -3.03 2.89 -0.61
N SER A 56 -3.01 4.21 -0.49
CA SER A 56 -4.19 4.94 -0.04
C SER A 56 -5.19 5.13 -1.18
N ALA A 57 -6.48 4.96 -0.88
CA ALA A 57 -7.55 5.09 -1.88
C ALA A 57 -7.63 6.49 -2.48
N ASP A 58 -7.13 7.51 -1.80
CA ASP A 58 -7.15 8.90 -2.27
C ASP A 58 -5.91 9.29 -3.08
N LEU A 59 -5.04 8.34 -3.38
CA LEU A 59 -3.87 8.60 -4.21
C LEU A 59 -4.32 9.06 -5.59
N ARG A 60 -3.89 10.25 -5.99
CA ARG A 60 -4.28 10.84 -7.25
C ARG A 60 -3.75 10.05 -8.43
N ARG A 61 -4.54 9.97 -9.50
CA ARG A 61 -4.17 9.33 -10.77
C ARG A 61 -3.91 7.84 -10.66
N PHE A 62 -4.33 7.21 -9.57
CA PHE A 62 -4.31 5.77 -9.50
C PHE A 62 -5.55 5.24 -10.22
N ASP A 63 -5.38 4.99 -11.50
CA ASP A 63 -6.42 4.52 -12.42
C ASP A 63 -6.10 3.09 -12.89
N LEU A 64 -6.90 2.59 -13.83
CA LEU A 64 -6.72 1.24 -14.34
C LEU A 64 -5.37 1.06 -15.03
N ASP A 65 -4.89 2.07 -15.76
CA ASP A 65 -3.58 2.03 -16.41
C ASP A 65 -2.45 1.93 -15.36
N ALA A 66 -2.51 2.78 -14.33
CA ALA A 66 -1.53 2.76 -13.25
C ALA A 66 -1.54 1.40 -12.54
N ARG A 67 -2.73 0.85 -12.25
CA ARG A 67 -2.86 -0.46 -11.63
C ARG A 67 -2.23 -1.55 -12.51
N SER A 68 -2.48 -1.51 -13.81
CA SER A 68 -1.93 -2.48 -14.74
C SER A 68 -0.41 -2.42 -14.80
N ARG A 69 0.16 -1.22 -14.83
CA ARG A 69 1.61 -1.03 -14.81
C ARG A 69 2.22 -1.52 -13.51
N LEU A 70 1.56 -1.26 -12.39
CA LEU A 70 2.03 -1.70 -11.09
C LEU A 70 1.99 -3.24 -11.01
N ALA A 71 0.92 -3.86 -11.49
CA ALA A 71 0.81 -5.32 -11.52
C ALA A 71 1.92 -5.95 -12.34
N ALA A 72 2.33 -5.31 -13.44
CA ALA A 72 3.42 -5.82 -14.28
C ALA A 72 4.77 -5.86 -13.56
N THR A 73 4.95 -5.11 -12.48
CA THR A 73 6.18 -5.17 -11.66
C THR A 73 6.22 -6.38 -10.73
N GLY A 74 5.11 -7.09 -10.57
CA GLY A 74 5.01 -8.26 -9.71
C GLY A 74 4.74 -7.97 -8.24
N VAL A 75 4.52 -6.71 -7.87
CA VAL A 75 4.22 -6.36 -6.47
C VAL A 75 2.77 -6.68 -6.13
N ALA A 76 2.54 -7.11 -4.89
CA ALA A 76 1.19 -7.24 -4.35
C ALA A 76 0.69 -5.86 -3.89
N VAL A 77 -0.61 -5.61 -4.03
CA VAL A 77 -1.20 -4.31 -3.67
C VAL A 77 -2.24 -4.52 -2.57
N VAL A 78 -2.08 -3.77 -1.48
CA VAL A 78 -3.06 -3.68 -0.40
C VAL A 78 -3.57 -2.24 -0.37
N GLY A 79 -4.87 -2.05 -0.60
CA GLY A 79 -5.49 -0.75 -0.59
C GLY A 79 -6.01 -0.39 0.79
N LEU A 80 -5.87 0.87 1.19
CA LEU A 80 -6.39 1.37 2.45
C LEU A 80 -7.41 2.47 2.19
N VAL A 81 -8.56 2.38 2.87
CA VAL A 81 -9.68 3.30 2.70
C VAL A 81 -10.04 3.94 4.04
N PRO A 82 -10.63 5.13 4.05
CA PRO A 82 -11.16 5.69 5.29
C PRO A 82 -12.16 4.72 5.92
N PRO A 83 -12.17 4.59 7.26
CA PRO A 83 -13.12 3.69 7.93
C PRO A 83 -14.56 4.03 7.54
N GLY A 84 -15.31 3.01 7.11
CA GLY A 84 -16.71 3.19 6.72
C GLY A 84 -16.93 3.71 5.29
N ASP A 85 -15.87 4.00 4.54
CA ASP A 85 -16.01 4.49 3.16
C ASP A 85 -16.10 3.30 2.18
N GLU A 86 -17.30 2.77 2.03
CA GLU A 86 -17.55 1.64 1.15
C GLU A 86 -17.34 1.99 -0.32
N ALA A 87 -17.65 3.23 -0.72
CA ALA A 87 -17.49 3.67 -2.11
C ALA A 87 -16.01 3.65 -2.53
N ALA A 88 -15.10 4.10 -1.66
CA ALA A 88 -13.67 4.05 -1.92
C ALA A 88 -13.19 2.59 -2.05
N GLY A 89 -13.68 1.70 -1.19
CA GLY A 89 -13.36 0.28 -1.26
C GLY A 89 -13.82 -0.36 -2.57
N GLN A 90 -15.04 -0.07 -2.99
CA GLN A 90 -15.58 -0.58 -4.25
C GLN A 90 -14.78 -0.06 -5.44
N ARG A 91 -14.38 1.22 -5.41
CA ARG A 91 -13.57 1.79 -6.48
C ARG A 91 -12.24 1.08 -6.62
N LEU A 92 -11.57 0.77 -5.50
CA LEU A 92 -10.32 0.02 -5.53
C LEU A 92 -10.52 -1.40 -6.07
N HIS A 93 -11.60 -2.08 -5.66
CA HIS A 93 -11.90 -3.42 -6.19
C HIS A 93 -12.17 -3.37 -7.69
N GLN A 94 -12.86 -2.35 -8.17
CA GLN A 94 -13.10 -2.18 -9.61
C GLN A 94 -11.81 -1.95 -10.38
N LEU A 95 -10.79 -1.35 -9.75
CA LEU A 95 -9.47 -1.19 -10.33
C LEU A 95 -8.62 -2.46 -10.25
N GLY A 96 -9.13 -3.52 -9.61
CA GLY A 96 -8.42 -4.78 -9.52
C GLY A 96 -7.58 -4.96 -8.26
N VAL A 97 -7.74 -4.10 -7.27
CA VAL A 97 -7.08 -4.25 -5.96
C VAL A 97 -7.86 -5.31 -5.16
N ALA A 98 -7.24 -6.45 -4.91
CA ALA A 98 -7.94 -7.58 -4.29
C ALA A 98 -8.10 -7.42 -2.78
N VAL A 99 -7.12 -6.82 -2.11
CA VAL A 99 -7.12 -6.67 -0.65
C VAL A 99 -7.32 -5.22 -0.31
N VAL A 100 -8.42 -4.91 0.38
CA VAL A 100 -8.76 -3.55 0.80
C VAL A 100 -9.09 -3.58 2.29
N LEU A 101 -8.45 -2.71 3.07
CA LEU A 101 -8.59 -2.66 4.52
C LEU A 101 -8.90 -1.23 4.97
N PRO A 102 -9.59 -1.05 6.11
CA PRO A 102 -9.73 0.28 6.71
C PRO A 102 -8.36 0.85 7.12
N ALA A 103 -8.18 2.15 6.95
CA ALA A 103 -6.93 2.83 7.29
C ALA A 103 -6.64 2.82 8.80
N ASP A 104 -7.64 2.56 9.64
CA ASP A 104 -7.46 2.43 11.09
C ASP A 104 -7.13 1.00 11.53
N THR A 105 -6.89 0.09 10.58
CA THR A 105 -6.43 -1.27 10.90
C THR A 105 -5.11 -1.20 11.66
N ALA A 106 -4.98 -1.99 12.72
CA ALA A 106 -3.78 -2.01 13.53
C ALA A 106 -2.55 -2.41 12.69
N PRO A 107 -1.35 -1.85 12.96
CA PRO A 107 -0.15 -2.16 12.20
C PRO A 107 0.14 -3.67 12.11
N GLU A 108 -0.12 -4.43 13.16
CA GLU A 108 0.05 -5.89 13.19
C GLU A 108 -0.82 -6.57 12.13
N ALA A 109 -2.08 -6.14 12.02
CA ALA A 109 -3.01 -6.69 11.05
C ALA A 109 -2.67 -6.25 9.63
N LEU A 110 -2.20 -5.01 9.44
CA LEU A 110 -1.72 -4.54 8.13
C LEU A 110 -0.55 -5.39 7.65
N CYS A 111 0.43 -5.61 8.50
CA CYS A 111 1.60 -6.43 8.15
C CYS A 111 1.21 -7.88 7.86
N ALA A 112 0.29 -8.45 8.63
CA ALA A 112 -0.21 -9.79 8.36
C ALA A 112 -0.88 -9.89 6.99
N ALA A 113 -1.68 -8.89 6.61
CA ALA A 113 -2.33 -8.84 5.30
C ALA A 113 -1.31 -8.72 4.17
N VAL A 114 -0.28 -7.90 4.34
CA VAL A 114 0.79 -7.73 3.36
C VAL A 114 1.55 -9.04 3.16
N LEU A 115 1.85 -9.75 4.23
CA LEU A 115 2.60 -11.00 4.16
C LEU A 115 1.81 -12.12 3.47
N LYS A 116 0.48 -12.05 3.48
CA LYS A 116 -0.38 -13.01 2.79
C LYS A 116 -0.67 -12.66 1.33
N ALA A 117 -0.47 -11.41 0.99
CA ALA A 117 -0.84 -10.93 -0.34
C ALA A 117 0.03 -11.48 -1.48
#